data_120a6041b53ca269067a96862afbfc2a
#
_entry.id   120a6041b53ca269067a96862afbfc2a
#
_cell.length_a   1.000
_cell.length_b   1.000
_cell.length_c   1.000
_cell.angle_alpha   90.00
_cell.angle_beta   90.00
_cell.angle_gamma   90.00
#
_symmetry.space_group_name_H-M   'P 1'
#
loop_
_entity.id
_entity.type
_entity.pdbx_description
1 polymer ?
#
loop_
_entity_poly.entity_id
_entity_poly.type
_entity_poly.pdbx_seq_one_letter_code
_entity_poly.pdbx_strand_id
1 'polypeptide(L)'
;KENFLAKEQYQNQKACMNIMLENGVIPIVNENDTVCLTELMFTDNDELSGLIAQMMNADALVLLSNVDGIYNGDPNEPHTRIIPSVYYDRDVSEYVSDDKSSHGRGGMISKLKTAQEVANAGIKVIIANGNTPNILIDLKEHPMETLHTEFVARPKEK
;
A
#
# COMPACT_ATOMS: atom_id res chain seq x y z
N LYS A 1 -19.39 18.56 -15.43
CA LYS A 1 -20.36 17.45 -15.15
C LYS A 1 -19.64 16.17 -14.77
N GLU A 2 -18.52 15.81 -15.43
CA GLU A 2 -17.75 14.58 -15.15
C GLU A 2 -17.17 14.57 -13.73
N ASN A 3 -16.55 15.66 -13.27
CA ASN A 3 -16.02 15.78 -11.90
C ASN A 3 -17.09 15.65 -10.81
N PHE A 4 -18.35 15.95 -11.11
CA PHE A 4 -19.44 15.83 -10.13
C PHE A 4 -19.89 14.38 -9.98
N LEU A 5 -19.97 13.63 -11.08
CA LEU A 5 -20.31 12.20 -11.05
C LEU A 5 -19.23 11.37 -10.36
N ALA A 6 -17.96 11.64 -10.63
CA ALA A 6 -16.84 10.98 -9.95
C ALA A 6 -16.87 11.24 -8.43
N LYS A 7 -17.15 12.47 -8.01
CA LYS A 7 -17.28 12.82 -6.59
C LYS A 7 -18.47 12.12 -5.92
N GLU A 8 -19.61 12.04 -6.61
CA GLU A 8 -20.79 11.34 -6.11
C GLU A 8 -20.53 9.84 -5.96
N GLN A 9 -19.89 9.21 -6.95
CA GLN A 9 -19.52 7.80 -6.90
C GLN A 9 -18.55 7.51 -5.74
N TYR A 10 -17.54 8.36 -5.55
CA TYR A 10 -16.60 8.26 -4.42
C TYR A 10 -17.34 8.32 -3.08
N GLN A 11 -18.27 9.26 -2.90
CA GLN A 11 -19.06 9.38 -1.67
C GLN A 11 -19.96 8.17 -1.43
N ASN A 12 -20.59 7.64 -2.49
CA ASN A 12 -21.45 6.47 -2.41
C ASN A 12 -20.66 5.21 -2.03
N GLN A 13 -19.47 5.02 -2.59
CA GLN A 13 -18.58 3.91 -2.23
C GLN A 13 -18.11 4.01 -0.78
N LYS A 14 -17.70 5.21 -0.33
CA LYS A 14 -17.32 5.46 1.05
C LYS A 14 -18.46 5.15 2.02
N ALA A 15 -19.66 5.63 1.71
CA ALA A 15 -20.85 5.36 2.53
C ALA A 15 -21.17 3.86 2.59
N CYS A 16 -21.11 3.16 1.46
CA CYS A 16 -21.33 1.71 1.40
C CYS A 16 -20.34 0.96 2.30
N MET A 17 -19.03 1.25 2.18
CA MET A 17 -18.00 0.62 3.00
C MET A 17 -18.19 0.90 4.49
N ASN A 18 -18.54 2.14 4.86
CA ASN A 18 -18.83 2.48 6.26
C ASN A 18 -19.98 1.66 6.82
N ILE A 19 -21.09 1.56 6.08
CA ILE A 19 -22.26 0.76 6.48
C ILE A 19 -21.87 -0.72 6.65
N MET A 20 -21.05 -1.28 5.75
CA MET A 20 -20.56 -2.66 5.88
C MET A 20 -19.76 -2.84 7.16
N LEU A 21 -18.79 -1.97 7.43
CA LEU A 21 -17.94 -2.03 8.63
C LEU A 21 -18.75 -1.84 9.92
N GLU A 22 -19.69 -0.91 9.97
CA GLU A 22 -20.59 -0.69 11.10
C GLU A 22 -21.44 -1.91 11.43
N ASN A 23 -21.75 -2.74 10.42
CA ASN A 23 -22.48 -4.00 10.58
C ASN A 23 -21.56 -5.24 10.72
N GLY A 24 -20.28 -5.05 10.97
CA GLY A 24 -19.31 -6.14 11.18
C GLY A 24 -18.96 -6.92 9.91
N VAL A 25 -19.21 -6.35 8.73
CA VAL A 25 -18.87 -6.94 7.42
C VAL A 25 -17.55 -6.38 6.96
N ILE A 26 -16.61 -7.25 6.58
CA ILE A 26 -15.32 -6.87 6.00
C ILE A 26 -15.48 -6.73 4.49
N PRO A 27 -15.32 -5.53 3.90
CA PRO A 27 -15.36 -5.35 2.45
C PRO A 27 -14.15 -6.02 1.79
N ILE A 28 -14.40 -6.79 0.73
CA ILE A 28 -13.34 -7.33 -0.16
C ILE A 28 -13.50 -6.62 -1.50
N VAL A 29 -12.47 -5.90 -1.92
CA VAL A 29 -12.48 -5.07 -3.12
C VAL A 29 -11.43 -5.55 -4.10
N ASN A 30 -11.76 -5.54 -5.38
CA ASN A 30 -10.85 -5.84 -6.47
C ASN A 30 -11.06 -4.83 -7.60
N GLU A 31 -10.05 -4.61 -8.44
CA GLU A 31 -10.24 -3.88 -9.68
C GLU A 31 -11.31 -4.56 -10.54
N ASN A 32 -12.11 -3.75 -11.22
CA ASN A 32 -13.17 -4.25 -12.07
C ASN A 32 -12.94 -3.83 -13.53
N ASP A 33 -12.38 -4.74 -14.31
CA ASP A 33 -12.07 -4.54 -15.74
C ASP A 33 -13.30 -4.30 -16.61
N THR A 34 -14.50 -4.57 -16.09
CA THR A 34 -15.76 -4.49 -16.86
C THR A 34 -16.50 -3.18 -16.73
N VAL A 35 -16.12 -2.31 -15.78
CA VAL A 35 -16.74 -1.00 -15.56
C VAL A 35 -15.66 0.08 -15.63
N CYS A 36 -15.15 0.28 -16.84
CA CYS A 36 -14.25 1.40 -17.16
C CYS A 36 -15.02 2.73 -17.13
N LEU A 37 -14.92 3.45 -16.02
CA LEU A 37 -14.98 4.89 -16.09
C LEU A 37 -13.56 5.39 -16.35
N THR A 38 -13.36 6.01 -17.46
CA THR A 38 -12.07 6.42 -18.05
C THR A 38 -11.16 7.26 -17.13
N GLU A 39 -11.66 7.72 -16.00
CA GLU A 39 -10.95 8.59 -15.02
C GLU A 39 -10.48 7.86 -13.75
N LEU A 40 -10.88 6.59 -13.54
CA LEU A 40 -10.48 5.74 -12.41
C LEU A 40 -9.85 4.43 -12.92
N MET A 41 -9.03 4.52 -13.96
CA MET A 41 -8.23 3.39 -14.42
C MET A 41 -7.08 3.16 -13.44
N PHE A 42 -7.33 2.36 -12.41
CA PHE A 42 -6.25 1.82 -11.60
C PHE A 42 -5.50 0.79 -12.44
N THR A 43 -4.19 0.95 -12.51
CA THR A 43 -3.34 0.03 -13.25
C THR A 43 -3.06 -1.25 -12.47
N ASP A 44 -3.32 -1.23 -11.14
CA ASP A 44 -3.16 -2.39 -10.28
C ASP A 44 -3.87 -2.23 -8.92
N ASN A 45 -3.94 -3.33 -8.18
CA ASN A 45 -4.55 -3.39 -6.85
C ASN A 45 -3.77 -2.61 -5.77
N ASP A 46 -2.50 -2.30 -5.99
CA ASP A 46 -1.71 -1.48 -5.04
C ASP A 46 -2.24 -0.04 -5.03
N GLU A 47 -2.43 0.57 -6.20
CA GLU A 47 -3.04 1.92 -6.34
C GLU A 47 -4.47 1.94 -5.77
N LEU A 48 -5.27 0.92 -6.08
CA LEU A 48 -6.64 0.79 -5.54
C LEU A 48 -6.63 0.73 -4.01
N SER A 49 -5.73 -0.06 -3.42
CA SER A 49 -5.61 -0.17 -1.97
C SER A 49 -5.21 1.15 -1.31
N GLY A 50 -4.31 1.90 -1.92
CA GLY A 50 -3.90 3.23 -1.48
C GLY A 50 -5.05 4.23 -1.49
N LEU A 51 -5.87 4.22 -2.55
CA LEU A 51 -7.07 5.06 -2.63
C LEU A 51 -8.08 4.71 -1.54
N ILE A 52 -8.36 3.42 -1.33
CA ILE A 52 -9.30 2.96 -0.30
C ILE A 52 -8.79 3.35 1.10
N ALA A 53 -7.51 3.16 1.38
CA ALA A 53 -6.91 3.55 2.64
C ALA A 53 -7.13 5.05 2.94
N GLN A 54 -6.90 5.91 1.94
CA GLN A 54 -7.14 7.35 2.07
C GLN A 54 -8.64 7.69 2.18
N MET A 55 -9.49 7.06 1.34
CA MET A 55 -10.94 7.26 1.37
C MET A 55 -11.55 6.94 2.72
N MET A 56 -11.10 5.85 3.34
CA MET A 56 -11.59 5.37 4.63
C MET A 56 -10.86 5.98 5.81
N ASN A 57 -9.83 6.80 5.58
CA ASN A 57 -8.95 7.35 6.61
C ASN A 57 -8.43 6.22 7.54
N ALA A 58 -7.88 5.17 6.93
CA ALA A 58 -7.37 4.01 7.64
C ALA A 58 -6.23 4.38 8.59
N ASP A 59 -6.05 3.62 9.66
CA ASP A 59 -4.93 3.79 10.58
C ASP A 59 -3.61 3.28 9.97
N ALA A 60 -3.71 2.24 9.14
CA ALA A 60 -2.58 1.67 8.42
C ALA A 60 -3.02 0.99 7.12
N LEU A 61 -2.11 0.92 6.16
CA LEU A 61 -2.20 0.08 4.96
C LEU A 61 -1.11 -0.99 5.02
N VAL A 62 -1.48 -2.25 4.82
CA VAL A 62 -0.52 -3.35 4.71
C VAL A 62 -0.51 -3.86 3.28
N LEU A 63 0.62 -3.69 2.59
CA LEU A 63 0.86 -4.21 1.26
C LEU A 63 1.59 -5.55 1.38
N LEU A 64 0.88 -6.64 1.13
CA LEU A 64 1.46 -7.97 1.13
C LEU A 64 2.14 -8.25 -0.22
N SER A 65 3.39 -8.69 -0.17
CA SER A 65 4.24 -8.98 -1.32
C SER A 65 4.82 -10.39 -1.22
N ASN A 66 5.64 -10.76 -2.17
CA ASN A 66 6.44 -12.00 -2.14
C ASN A 66 7.86 -11.78 -1.58
N VAL A 67 8.14 -10.59 -1.04
CA VAL A 67 9.40 -10.23 -0.38
C VAL A 67 9.14 -9.73 1.04
N ASP A 68 10.11 -9.87 1.92
CA ASP A 68 9.96 -9.54 3.35
C ASP A 68 9.91 -8.03 3.65
N GLY A 69 10.24 -7.20 2.66
CA GLY A 69 10.28 -5.74 2.76
C GLY A 69 11.10 -5.14 1.63
N ILE A 70 11.51 -3.89 1.80
CA ILE A 70 12.39 -3.18 0.88
C ILE A 70 13.84 -3.46 1.27
N TYR A 71 14.67 -3.85 0.30
CA TYR A 71 16.09 -4.12 0.50
C TYR A 71 16.94 -2.92 0.05
N ASN A 72 18.08 -2.74 0.71
CA ASN A 72 19.04 -1.69 0.36
C ASN A 72 20.01 -2.09 -0.78
N GLY A 73 19.67 -3.12 -1.55
CA GLY A 73 20.43 -3.67 -2.65
C GLY A 73 19.82 -4.97 -3.16
N ASP A 74 20.59 -5.77 -3.93
CA ASP A 74 20.13 -7.09 -4.39
C ASP A 74 19.94 -8.03 -3.20
N PRO A 75 18.74 -8.62 -2.99
CA PRO A 75 18.48 -9.56 -1.90
C PRO A 75 19.40 -10.79 -1.88
N ASN A 76 20.00 -11.14 -3.01
CA ASN A 76 20.94 -12.27 -3.13
C ASN A 76 22.37 -11.93 -2.65
N GLU A 77 22.66 -10.65 -2.41
CA GLU A 77 23.98 -10.21 -1.95
C GLU A 77 24.11 -10.37 -0.42
N PRO A 78 25.28 -10.85 0.08
CA PRO A 78 25.45 -11.17 1.51
C PRO A 78 25.30 -9.98 2.47
N HIS A 79 25.51 -8.76 1.96
CA HIS A 79 25.48 -7.53 2.76
C HIS A 79 24.15 -6.78 2.67
N THR A 80 23.25 -7.25 1.85
CA THR A 80 21.92 -6.64 1.69
C THR A 80 21.05 -6.88 2.94
N ARG A 81 20.36 -5.84 3.35
CA ARG A 81 19.46 -5.86 4.52
C ARG A 81 18.14 -5.22 4.16
N ILE A 82 17.09 -5.64 4.85
CA ILE A 82 15.79 -4.96 4.81
C ILE A 82 15.94 -3.59 5.44
N ILE A 83 15.37 -2.58 4.79
CA ILE A 83 15.23 -1.23 5.31
C ILE A 83 14.05 -1.23 6.27
N PRO A 84 14.24 -1.05 7.58
CA PRO A 84 13.14 -1.18 8.54
C PRO A 84 12.15 -0.03 8.44
N SER A 85 12.60 1.17 8.09
CA SER A 85 11.75 2.36 8.03
C SER A 85 12.14 3.30 6.89
N VAL A 86 11.13 3.82 6.19
CA VAL A 86 11.25 4.86 5.16
C VAL A 86 10.38 6.04 5.60
N TYR A 87 10.94 7.23 5.70
CA TYR A 87 10.17 8.42 6.04
C TYR A 87 9.40 8.93 4.83
N TYR A 88 8.23 9.52 5.08
CA TYR A 88 7.28 9.99 4.07
C TYR A 88 7.87 10.97 3.04
N ASP A 89 8.91 11.72 3.39
CA ASP A 89 9.58 12.72 2.56
C ASP A 89 10.85 12.20 1.85
N ARG A 90 11.19 10.92 2.05
CA ARG A 90 12.38 10.33 1.44
C ARG A 90 12.10 9.86 0.02
N ASP A 91 13.02 10.13 -0.90
CA ASP A 91 12.96 9.58 -2.24
C ASP A 91 13.20 8.06 -2.19
N VAL A 92 12.24 7.30 -2.72
CA VAL A 92 12.30 5.83 -2.77
C VAL A 92 12.84 5.30 -4.10
N SER A 93 13.09 6.16 -5.06
CA SER A 93 13.63 5.76 -6.38
C SER A 93 14.99 5.08 -6.27
N GLU A 94 15.80 5.43 -5.26
CA GLU A 94 17.08 4.81 -4.97
C GLU A 94 17.00 3.31 -4.63
N TYR A 95 15.84 2.83 -4.17
CA TYR A 95 15.60 1.43 -3.79
C TYR A 95 15.11 0.58 -4.97
N VAL A 96 14.83 1.21 -6.09
CA VAL A 96 14.49 0.53 -7.34
C VAL A 96 15.76 0.38 -8.15
N SER A 97 16.53 -0.70 -7.90
CA SER A 97 17.75 -0.95 -8.67
C SER A 97 17.46 -1.10 -10.17
N ASP A 98 18.35 -0.52 -10.98
CA ASP A 98 18.34 -0.58 -12.47
C ASP A 98 18.55 -2.00 -13.03
N ASP A 99 18.63 -3.00 -12.19
CA ASP A 99 19.00 -4.34 -12.58
C ASP A 99 17.88 -5.06 -13.36
N LYS A 100 18.27 -5.55 -14.54
CA LYS A 100 17.41 -5.99 -15.65
C LYS A 100 16.74 -7.36 -15.49
N SER A 101 16.41 -7.81 -14.31
CA SER A 101 15.67 -9.06 -14.13
C SER A 101 14.17 -8.86 -14.31
N SER A 102 13.59 -9.52 -15.29
CA SER A 102 12.32 -9.20 -15.94
C SER A 102 11.03 -9.65 -15.23
N HIS A 103 11.09 -10.16 -14.00
CA HIS A 103 9.89 -10.69 -13.32
C HIS A 103 9.66 -9.98 -11.98
N GLY A 104 8.72 -9.04 -11.93
CA GLY A 104 8.23 -8.40 -10.70
C GLY A 104 8.58 -6.93 -10.49
N ARG A 105 9.33 -6.31 -11.39
CA ARG A 105 9.81 -4.93 -11.25
C ARG A 105 8.70 -3.88 -11.30
N GLY A 106 7.73 -4.03 -12.19
CA GLY A 106 6.58 -3.13 -12.29
C GLY A 106 5.77 -3.09 -11.00
N GLY A 107 5.55 -4.24 -10.40
CA GLY A 107 4.80 -4.37 -9.15
C GLY A 107 5.51 -3.74 -7.94
N MET A 108 6.85 -3.80 -7.84
CA MET A 108 7.57 -3.15 -6.73
C MET A 108 7.57 -1.63 -6.88
N ILE A 109 7.75 -1.11 -8.08
CA ILE A 109 7.68 0.35 -8.35
C ILE A 109 6.31 0.89 -7.96
N SER A 110 5.24 0.22 -8.36
CA SER A 110 3.87 0.58 -8.00
C SER A 110 3.66 0.55 -6.48
N LYS A 111 4.11 -0.50 -5.80
CA LYS A 111 4.05 -0.59 -4.33
C LYS A 111 4.77 0.55 -3.63
N LEU A 112 5.99 0.86 -4.05
CA LEU A 112 6.78 1.95 -3.48
C LEU A 112 6.09 3.31 -3.66
N LYS A 113 5.61 3.58 -4.86
CA LYS A 113 4.87 4.80 -5.17
C LYS A 113 3.61 4.93 -4.32
N THR A 114 2.79 3.89 -4.29
CA THR A 114 1.57 3.85 -3.46
C THR A 114 1.90 4.03 -1.98
N ALA A 115 2.91 3.33 -1.46
CA ALA A 115 3.33 3.45 -0.07
C ALA A 115 3.75 4.88 0.27
N GLN A 116 4.53 5.53 -0.61
CA GLN A 116 4.97 6.91 -0.43
C GLN A 116 3.81 7.90 -0.45
N GLU A 117 2.88 7.77 -1.40
CA GLU A 117 1.70 8.63 -1.52
C GLU A 117 0.79 8.52 -0.30
N VAL A 118 0.53 7.30 0.18
CA VAL A 118 -0.30 7.03 1.35
C VAL A 118 0.37 7.52 2.64
N ALA A 119 1.69 7.34 2.79
CA ALA A 119 2.45 7.86 3.92
C ALA A 119 2.44 9.40 3.95
N ASN A 120 2.56 10.06 2.79
CA ASN A 120 2.41 11.52 2.67
C ASN A 120 1.00 12.00 3.04
N ALA A 121 -0.03 11.19 2.80
CA ALA A 121 -1.40 11.47 3.23
C ALA A 121 -1.64 11.27 4.75
N GLY A 122 -0.61 10.87 5.50
CA GLY A 122 -0.67 10.71 6.96
C GLY A 122 -1.17 9.34 7.43
N ILE A 123 -1.02 8.31 6.60
CA ILE A 123 -1.38 6.92 6.91
C ILE A 123 -0.12 6.07 6.88
N LYS A 124 0.13 5.32 7.94
CA LYS A 124 1.24 4.37 8.00
C LYS A 124 1.09 3.27 6.95
N VAL A 125 2.17 2.92 6.23
CA VAL A 125 2.16 1.79 5.31
C VAL A 125 3.21 0.76 5.71
N ILE A 126 2.85 -0.51 5.62
CA ILE A 126 3.74 -1.64 5.89
C ILE A 126 3.83 -2.49 4.64
N ILE A 127 5.06 -2.83 4.21
CA ILE A 127 5.32 -3.81 3.16
C ILE A 127 5.91 -5.05 3.82
N ALA A 128 5.26 -6.21 3.63
CA ALA A 128 5.67 -7.47 4.25
C ALA A 128 5.38 -8.67 3.33
N ASN A 129 5.94 -9.83 3.68
CA ASN A 129 5.79 -11.05 2.89
C ASN A 129 4.47 -11.76 3.22
N GLY A 130 3.56 -11.79 2.25
CA GLY A 130 2.27 -12.46 2.37
C GLY A 130 2.35 -13.99 2.46
N ASN A 131 3.51 -14.60 2.13
CA ASN A 131 3.73 -16.04 2.26
C ASN A 131 4.16 -16.44 3.68
N THR A 132 4.50 -15.47 4.54
CA THR A 132 4.86 -15.73 5.94
C THR A 132 3.60 -16.11 6.73
N PRO A 133 3.56 -17.28 7.37
CA PRO A 133 2.42 -17.67 8.19
C PRO A 133 2.13 -16.65 9.28
N ASN A 134 0.87 -16.35 9.52
CA ASN A 134 0.39 -15.41 10.56
C ASN A 134 0.91 -13.98 10.45
N ILE A 135 1.45 -13.57 9.31
CA ILE A 135 2.12 -12.27 9.13
C ILE A 135 1.33 -11.07 9.68
N LEU A 136 0.01 -11.01 9.48
CA LEU A 136 -0.82 -9.91 9.96
C LEU A 136 -0.95 -9.89 11.49
N ILE A 137 -0.95 -11.06 12.13
CA ILE A 137 -0.97 -11.20 13.59
C ILE A 137 0.38 -10.74 14.14
N ASP A 138 1.47 -11.24 13.58
CA ASP A 138 2.83 -10.94 14.01
C ASP A 138 3.16 -9.46 13.83
N LEU A 139 2.75 -8.84 12.72
CA LEU A 139 2.90 -7.40 12.50
C LEU A 139 2.16 -6.56 13.55
N LYS A 140 1.04 -7.06 14.06
CA LYS A 140 0.25 -6.38 15.09
C LYS A 140 0.80 -6.59 16.50
N GLU A 141 1.15 -7.83 16.85
CA GLU A 141 1.50 -8.23 18.21
C GLU A 141 3.01 -8.17 18.47
N HIS A 142 3.82 -8.45 17.45
CA HIS A 142 5.28 -8.56 17.55
C HIS A 142 6.00 -7.79 16.42
N PRO A 143 5.68 -6.50 16.18
CA PRO A 143 6.21 -5.77 15.02
C PRO A 143 7.74 -5.68 15.01
N MET A 144 8.38 -5.61 16.15
CA MET A 144 9.86 -5.50 16.25
C MET A 144 10.60 -6.79 15.91
N GLU A 145 9.91 -7.93 15.93
CA GLU A 145 10.47 -9.26 15.64
C GLU A 145 10.09 -9.72 14.23
N THR A 146 9.15 -9.03 13.58
CA THR A 146 8.59 -9.41 12.28
C THR A 146 9.29 -8.64 11.17
N LEU A 147 9.80 -9.36 10.15
CA LEU A 147 10.45 -8.73 9.00
C LEU A 147 9.44 -7.94 8.18
N HIS A 148 9.69 -6.66 8.00
CA HIS A 148 8.88 -5.75 7.19
C HIS A 148 9.60 -4.43 6.93
N THR A 149 9.05 -3.61 6.06
CA THR A 149 9.42 -2.19 5.92
C THR A 149 8.23 -1.33 6.27
N GLU A 150 8.40 -0.40 7.21
CA GLU A 150 7.39 0.60 7.55
C GLU A 150 7.66 1.93 6.82
N PHE A 151 6.67 2.46 6.11
CA PHE A 151 6.63 3.84 5.67
C PHE A 151 5.99 4.69 6.76
N VAL A 152 6.80 5.55 7.36
CA VAL A 152 6.40 6.41 8.47
C VAL A 152 5.48 7.50 7.94
N ALA A 153 4.28 7.58 8.50
CA ALA A 153 3.27 8.54 8.10
C ALA A 153 3.74 9.99 8.34
N ARG A 154 3.36 10.89 7.43
CA ARG A 154 3.49 12.32 7.66
C ARG A 154 2.70 12.72 8.91
N PRO A 155 3.31 13.48 9.85
CA PRO A 155 2.58 13.96 11.01
C PRO A 155 1.37 14.82 10.59
N LYS A 156 0.21 14.53 11.17
CA LYS A 156 -0.98 15.40 10.96
C LYS A 156 -0.70 16.74 11.61
N GLU A 157 -0.78 17.82 10.83
CA GLU A 157 -0.75 19.17 11.37
C GLU A 157 -1.92 19.34 12.35
N LYS A 158 -1.61 19.88 13.55
CA LYS A 158 -2.60 20.09 14.60
C LYS A 158 -3.44 21.31 14.31
#